data_41544a439d18ed1b33dc81564965b157
#
_entry.id   41544a439d18ed1b33dc81564965b157
#
_cell.length_a   1.000
_cell.length_b   1.000
_cell.length_c   1.000
_cell.angle_alpha   90.00
_cell.angle_beta   90.00
_cell.angle_gamma   90.00
#
_symmetry.space_group_name_H-M   'P 1'
#
loop_
_entity.id
_entity.type
_entity.pdbx_description
1 polymer ?
#
loop_
_entity_poly.entity_id
_entity_poly.type
_entity_poly.pdbx_seq_one_letter_code
_entity_poly.pdbx_strand_id
1 'polypeptide(L)'
;MGAEIPQRTYLVVVDDSAEARVALRFAARRAAKTGGAIEILTTIPRAEFTPFGGVQATMEEEARLRAEALVASAAGEIVEEAGIKPAITVREGDPVAVVRKLLGERHDIAALVLGAAADGVTGPLIAHFAGAEAGQLSCPVMIVPGSLSSDAIDRLS
;
A
#
# COMPACT_ATOMS: atom_id res chain seq x y z
N MET A 1 -36.01 2.17 1.28
CA MET A 1 -34.80 1.49 0.81
C MET A 1 -33.62 2.42 0.98
N GLY A 2 -32.69 2.08 1.85
CA GLY A 2 -31.45 2.85 2.01
C GLY A 2 -30.53 2.65 0.81
N ALA A 3 -29.95 3.73 0.28
CA ALA A 3 -28.86 3.58 -0.67
C ALA A 3 -27.71 2.83 0.01
N GLU A 4 -27.20 1.78 -0.63
CA GLU A 4 -25.99 1.13 -0.13
C GLU A 4 -24.88 2.17 -0.08
N ILE A 5 -24.30 2.34 1.10
CA ILE A 5 -23.09 3.17 1.22
C ILE A 5 -21.97 2.42 0.50
N PRO A 6 -21.36 3.00 -0.54
CA PRO A 6 -20.28 2.35 -1.23
C PRO A 6 -19.17 1.96 -0.26
N GLN A 7 -18.67 0.74 -0.36
CA GLN A 7 -17.60 0.28 0.50
C GLN A 7 -16.35 1.15 0.28
N ARG A 8 -15.83 1.69 1.36
CA ARG A 8 -14.63 2.52 1.34
C ARG A 8 -13.41 1.62 1.30
N THR A 9 -12.55 1.83 0.33
CA THR A 9 -11.31 1.06 0.20
C THR A 9 -10.12 1.90 0.66
N TYR A 10 -9.33 1.35 1.56
CA TYR A 10 -8.04 1.92 1.94
C TYR A 10 -6.96 1.30 1.05
N LEU A 11 -6.27 2.14 0.28
CA LEU A 11 -5.15 1.71 -0.56
C LEU A 11 -3.86 1.80 0.26
N VAL A 12 -3.24 0.65 0.51
CA VAL A 12 -2.00 0.57 1.28
C VAL A 12 -0.86 0.16 0.35
N VAL A 13 0.17 0.99 0.27
CA VAL A 13 1.37 0.65 -0.51
C VAL A 13 2.30 -0.17 0.39
N VAL A 14 2.60 -1.38 -0.02
CA VAL A 14 3.39 -2.33 0.77
C VAL A 14 4.66 -2.71 0.03
N ASP A 15 5.78 -2.48 0.68
CA ASP A 15 7.10 -2.98 0.31
C ASP A 15 7.62 -3.89 1.43
N ASP A 16 8.90 -4.25 1.41
CA ASP A 16 9.50 -5.11 2.43
C ASP A 16 9.90 -4.36 3.71
N SER A 17 9.56 -3.08 3.84
CA SER A 17 9.89 -2.28 5.01
C SER A 17 9.03 -2.60 6.22
N ALA A 18 9.56 -2.34 7.41
CA ALA A 18 8.83 -2.51 8.66
C ALA A 18 7.65 -1.53 8.76
N GLU A 19 7.84 -0.29 8.33
CA GLU A 19 6.79 0.73 8.36
C GLU A 19 5.60 0.42 7.45
N ALA A 20 5.83 -0.26 6.33
CA ALA A 20 4.74 -0.71 5.47
C ALA A 20 3.85 -1.74 6.19
N ARG A 21 4.43 -2.64 6.97
CA ARG A 21 3.68 -3.62 7.78
C ARG A 21 2.87 -2.95 8.87
N VAL A 22 3.43 -1.96 9.54
CA VAL A 22 2.72 -1.17 10.55
C VAL A 22 1.54 -0.44 9.92
N ALA A 23 1.75 0.20 8.79
CA ALA A 23 0.70 0.91 8.06
C ALA A 23 -0.43 -0.03 7.63
N LEU A 24 -0.09 -1.20 7.11
CA LEU A 24 -1.07 -2.21 6.69
C LEU A 24 -1.91 -2.70 7.88
N ARG A 25 -1.28 -2.99 9.00
CA ARG A 25 -1.98 -3.42 10.21
C ARG A 25 -2.96 -2.36 10.71
N PHE A 26 -2.51 -1.10 10.72
CA PHE A 26 -3.37 0.02 11.10
C PHE A 26 -4.59 0.13 10.19
N ALA A 27 -4.37 0.13 8.88
CA ALA A 27 -5.45 0.24 7.88
C ALA A 27 -6.43 -0.92 7.96
N ALA A 28 -5.93 -2.15 8.14
CA ALA A 28 -6.77 -3.35 8.24
C ALA A 28 -7.67 -3.31 9.47
N ARG A 29 -7.15 -2.91 10.63
CA ARG A 29 -7.95 -2.78 11.84
C ARG A 29 -8.99 -1.67 11.73
N ARG A 30 -8.62 -0.56 11.12
CA ARG A 30 -9.56 0.52 10.86
C ARG A 30 -10.66 0.08 9.89
N ALA A 31 -10.31 -0.62 8.82
CA ALA A 31 -11.29 -1.17 7.88
C ALA A 31 -12.25 -2.14 8.58
N ALA A 32 -11.74 -3.01 9.45
CA ALA A 32 -12.57 -3.93 10.21
C ALA A 32 -13.59 -3.19 11.11
N LYS A 33 -13.16 -2.09 11.73
CA LYS A 33 -14.03 -1.30 12.61
C LYS A 33 -15.04 -0.43 11.85
N THR A 34 -14.74 -0.03 10.62
CA THR A 34 -15.55 0.91 9.84
C THR A 34 -16.33 0.24 8.70
N GLY A 35 -16.22 -1.06 8.55
CA GLY A 35 -16.85 -1.78 7.43
C GLY A 35 -16.19 -1.52 6.08
N GLY A 36 -14.93 -1.08 6.07
CA GLY A 36 -14.19 -0.80 4.86
C GLY A 36 -13.50 -2.02 4.27
N ALA A 37 -12.83 -1.80 3.13
CA ALA A 37 -12.02 -2.80 2.44
C ALA A 37 -10.56 -2.35 2.37
N ILE A 38 -9.67 -3.31 2.16
CA ILE A 38 -8.23 -3.06 1.97
C ILE A 38 -7.84 -3.48 0.56
N GLU A 39 -7.07 -2.64 -0.10
CA GLU A 39 -6.31 -3.01 -1.29
C GLU A 39 -4.82 -2.84 -1.00
N ILE A 40 -4.07 -3.90 -1.20
CA ILE A 40 -2.60 -3.89 -1.08
C ILE A 40 -2.03 -3.62 -2.47
N LEU A 41 -1.24 -2.57 -2.59
CA LEU A 41 -0.48 -2.25 -3.79
C LEU A 41 1.00 -2.48 -3.55
N THR A 42 1.60 -3.29 -4.40
CA THR A 42 3.06 -3.45 -4.45
C THR A 42 3.56 -3.12 -5.85
N THR A 43 4.66 -2.39 -5.93
CA THR A 43 5.26 -2.02 -7.20
C THR A 43 6.54 -2.81 -7.43
N ILE A 44 6.76 -3.17 -8.69
CA ILE A 44 7.98 -3.82 -9.15
C ILE A 44 8.72 -2.80 -10.02
N PRO A 45 10.03 -2.58 -9.80
CA PRO A 45 10.79 -1.66 -10.64
C PRO A 45 10.72 -2.13 -12.10
N ARG A 46 10.51 -1.17 -13.02
CA ARG A 46 10.57 -1.47 -14.44
C ARG A 46 12.02 -1.81 -14.78
N ALA A 47 12.21 -2.96 -15.44
CA ALA A 47 13.54 -3.38 -15.85
C ALA A 47 14.06 -2.44 -16.94
N GLU A 48 15.33 -2.00 -16.76
CA GLU A 48 16.03 -1.26 -17.79
C GLU A 48 16.40 -2.20 -18.93
N PHE A 49 16.32 -1.70 -20.18
CA PHE A 49 16.75 -2.46 -21.33
C PHE A 49 18.27 -2.73 -21.22
N THR A 50 18.64 -4.02 -21.18
CA THR A 50 20.04 -4.44 -21.24
C THR A 50 20.24 -5.26 -22.52
N PRO A 51 21.45 -5.16 -23.15
CA PRO A 51 21.74 -5.95 -24.35
C PRO A 51 21.81 -7.46 -24.11
N PHE A 52 21.78 -7.90 -22.84
CA PHE A 52 21.80 -9.32 -22.46
C PHE A 52 20.41 -9.74 -21.92
N GLY A 53 19.46 -9.90 -22.83
CA GLY A 53 18.05 -10.14 -22.50
C GLY A 53 17.75 -11.33 -21.59
N GLY A 54 18.59 -12.36 -21.57
CA GLY A 54 18.39 -13.55 -20.72
C GLY A 54 18.57 -13.26 -19.22
N VAL A 55 19.56 -12.44 -18.85
CA VAL A 55 19.81 -12.05 -17.45
C VAL A 55 18.70 -11.12 -16.96
N GLN A 56 18.27 -10.20 -17.80
CA GLN A 56 17.19 -9.28 -17.47
C GLN A 56 15.87 -10.02 -17.20
N ALA A 57 15.50 -10.98 -18.05
CA ALA A 57 14.28 -11.76 -17.89
C ALA A 57 14.27 -12.53 -16.56
N THR A 58 15.42 -13.09 -16.15
CA THR A 58 15.56 -13.79 -14.87
C THR A 58 15.40 -12.84 -13.68
N MET A 59 16.00 -11.65 -13.77
CA MET A 59 15.89 -10.64 -12.70
C MET A 59 14.46 -10.11 -12.57
N GLU A 60 13.75 -9.91 -13.68
CA GLU A 60 12.34 -9.51 -13.67
C GLU A 60 11.47 -10.57 -13.02
N GLU A 61 11.68 -11.84 -13.36
CA GLU A 61 10.94 -12.95 -12.78
C GLU A 61 11.20 -13.09 -11.29
N GLU A 62 12.45 -12.97 -10.85
CA GLU A 62 12.80 -12.98 -9.43
C GLU A 62 12.15 -11.82 -8.67
N ALA A 63 12.15 -10.62 -9.24
CA ALA A 63 11.50 -9.45 -8.64
C ALA A 63 9.99 -9.66 -8.51
N ARG A 64 9.35 -10.24 -9.53
CA ARG A 64 7.92 -10.57 -9.50
C ARG A 64 7.61 -11.62 -8.44
N LEU A 65 8.40 -12.68 -8.34
CA LEU A 65 8.20 -13.72 -7.33
C LEU A 65 8.38 -13.18 -5.91
N ARG A 66 9.36 -12.29 -5.70
CA ARG A 66 9.53 -11.62 -4.40
C ARG A 66 8.33 -10.76 -4.04
N ALA A 67 7.80 -10.00 -4.99
CA ALA A 67 6.62 -9.17 -4.80
C ALA A 67 5.39 -10.00 -4.48
N GLU A 68 5.17 -11.09 -5.20
CA GLU A 68 4.07 -12.02 -4.97
C GLU A 68 4.16 -12.67 -3.58
N ALA A 69 5.35 -13.08 -3.16
CA ALA A 69 5.58 -13.64 -1.83
C ALA A 69 5.33 -12.60 -0.73
N LEU A 70 5.76 -11.37 -0.95
CA LEU A 70 5.55 -10.26 -0.02
C LEU A 70 4.07 -9.98 0.19
N VAL A 71 3.30 -9.84 -0.90
CA VAL A 71 1.86 -9.55 -0.79
C VAL A 71 1.08 -10.73 -0.22
N ALA A 72 1.46 -11.97 -0.53
CA ALA A 72 0.83 -13.15 0.04
C ALA A 72 1.03 -13.21 1.57
N SER A 73 2.25 -12.94 2.04
CA SER A 73 2.56 -12.87 3.47
C SER A 73 1.78 -11.73 4.16
N ALA A 74 1.76 -10.55 3.55
CA ALA A 74 1.05 -9.40 4.09
C ALA A 74 -0.46 -9.64 4.15
N ALA A 75 -1.04 -10.22 3.11
CA ALA A 75 -2.46 -10.57 3.06
C ALA A 75 -2.81 -11.60 4.13
N GLY A 76 -1.98 -12.62 4.31
CA GLY A 76 -2.18 -13.63 5.35
C GLY A 76 -2.21 -13.04 6.75
N GLU A 77 -1.32 -12.11 7.04
CA GLU A 77 -1.29 -11.44 8.35
C GLU A 77 -2.59 -10.69 8.65
N ILE A 78 -3.12 -9.93 7.71
CA ILE A 78 -4.34 -9.17 7.97
C ILE A 78 -5.61 -10.03 7.97
N VAL A 79 -5.62 -11.16 7.28
CA VAL A 79 -6.70 -12.15 7.40
C VAL A 79 -6.73 -12.70 8.82
N GLU A 80 -5.58 -13.09 9.37
CA GLU A 80 -5.49 -13.62 10.74
C GLU A 80 -5.79 -12.59 11.80
N GLU A 81 -5.21 -11.39 11.68
CA GLU A 81 -5.28 -10.36 12.73
C GLU A 81 -6.58 -9.56 12.72
N ALA A 82 -7.15 -9.28 11.56
CA ALA A 82 -8.29 -8.39 11.42
C ALA A 82 -9.51 -9.02 10.74
N GLY A 83 -9.39 -10.24 10.23
CA GLY A 83 -10.46 -10.91 9.50
C GLY A 83 -10.78 -10.26 8.15
N ILE A 84 -9.87 -9.45 7.61
CA ILE A 84 -10.03 -8.75 6.35
C ILE A 84 -9.33 -9.53 5.25
N LYS A 85 -10.06 -9.83 4.16
CA LYS A 85 -9.49 -10.40 2.95
C LYS A 85 -9.20 -9.25 1.98
N PRO A 86 -7.92 -8.88 1.75
CA PRO A 86 -7.61 -7.76 0.89
C PRO A 86 -7.70 -8.11 -0.59
N ALA A 87 -7.98 -7.09 -1.40
CA ALA A 87 -7.62 -7.13 -2.81
C ALA A 87 -6.11 -6.87 -2.95
N ILE A 88 -5.50 -7.42 -3.96
CA ILE A 88 -4.06 -7.33 -4.20
C ILE A 88 -3.82 -6.83 -5.61
N THR A 89 -2.99 -5.81 -5.75
CA THR A 89 -2.56 -5.27 -7.03
C THR A 89 -1.04 -5.20 -7.04
N VAL A 90 -0.43 -5.83 -8.03
CA VAL A 90 1.01 -5.77 -8.28
C VAL A 90 1.18 -5.07 -9.64
N ARG A 91 1.89 -3.95 -9.64
CA ARG A 91 2.15 -3.18 -10.87
C ARG A 91 3.63 -2.91 -11.03
N GLU A 92 4.06 -2.90 -12.28
CA GLU A 92 5.41 -2.55 -12.68
C GLU A 92 5.51 -1.06 -12.96
N GLY A 93 6.55 -0.41 -12.47
CA GLY A 93 6.82 0.99 -12.74
C GLY A 93 7.27 1.78 -11.52
N ASP A 94 7.46 3.08 -11.71
CA ASP A 94 7.79 4.00 -10.62
C ASP A 94 6.64 4.08 -9.61
N PRO A 95 6.90 3.91 -8.31
CA PRO A 95 5.85 3.90 -7.29
C PRO A 95 4.95 5.13 -7.30
N VAL A 96 5.50 6.32 -7.46
CA VAL A 96 4.72 7.57 -7.48
C VAL A 96 3.79 7.59 -8.70
N ALA A 97 4.30 7.24 -9.88
CA ALA A 97 3.50 7.21 -11.10
C ALA A 97 2.40 6.14 -11.04
N VAL A 98 2.70 4.97 -10.48
CA VAL A 98 1.72 3.88 -10.33
C VAL A 98 0.59 4.29 -9.38
N VAL A 99 0.91 4.86 -8.24
CA VAL A 99 -0.09 5.34 -7.27
C VAL A 99 -0.95 6.44 -7.87
N ARG A 100 -0.34 7.42 -8.53
CA ARG A 100 -1.07 8.52 -9.19
C ARG A 100 -2.08 7.99 -10.21
N LYS A 101 -1.64 7.05 -11.05
CA LYS A 101 -2.50 6.44 -12.06
C LYS A 101 -3.66 5.66 -11.43
N LEU A 102 -3.37 4.86 -10.42
CA LEU A 102 -4.40 4.07 -9.73
C LEU A 102 -5.44 4.95 -9.06
N LEU A 103 -5.04 6.01 -8.40
CA LEU A 103 -5.96 6.97 -7.78
C LEU A 103 -6.83 7.69 -8.82
N GLY A 104 -6.29 7.95 -10.01
CA GLY A 104 -7.05 8.53 -11.12
C GLY A 104 -8.07 7.59 -11.75
N GLU A 105 -7.84 6.29 -11.69
CA GLU A 105 -8.72 5.24 -12.24
C GLU A 105 -9.81 4.79 -11.25
N ARG A 106 -9.60 4.98 -9.96
CA ARG A 106 -10.42 4.43 -8.90
C ARG A 106 -11.10 5.54 -8.11
N HIS A 107 -12.42 5.46 -7.99
CA HIS A 107 -13.22 6.43 -7.23
C HIS A 107 -13.68 5.90 -5.86
N ASP A 108 -13.42 4.64 -5.57
CA ASP A 108 -13.76 3.98 -4.32
C ASP A 108 -12.65 4.07 -3.26
N ILE A 109 -11.47 4.59 -3.63
CA ILE A 109 -10.36 4.76 -2.69
C ILE A 109 -10.67 5.91 -1.72
N ALA A 110 -10.85 5.56 -0.46
CA ALA A 110 -11.19 6.50 0.61
C ALA A 110 -9.97 7.16 1.24
N ALA A 111 -8.83 6.50 1.20
CA ALA A 111 -7.56 7.05 1.66
C ALA A 111 -6.38 6.30 1.05
N LEU A 112 -5.31 7.03 0.81
CA LEU A 112 -3.99 6.47 0.52
C LEU A 112 -3.24 6.33 1.85
N VAL A 113 -2.83 5.12 2.20
CA VAL A 113 -2.18 4.82 3.47
C VAL A 113 -0.70 4.51 3.24
N LEU A 114 0.16 5.28 3.87
CA LEU A 114 1.62 5.17 3.72
C LEU A 114 2.28 5.02 5.10
N GLY A 115 3.27 4.15 5.18
CA GLY A 115 4.10 4.02 6.38
C GLY A 115 5.27 5.00 6.37
N ALA A 116 5.52 5.62 7.51
CA ALA A 116 6.67 6.50 7.69
C ALA A 116 7.75 5.78 8.50
N ALA A 117 8.98 5.76 7.98
CA ALA A 117 10.10 5.09 8.64
C ALA A 117 10.41 5.71 10.00
N ALA A 118 10.65 4.87 11.00
CA ALA A 118 10.94 5.33 12.37
C ALA A 118 12.28 6.07 12.49
N ASP A 119 13.20 5.87 11.55
CA ASP A 119 14.52 6.51 11.53
C ASP A 119 14.51 7.96 11.00
N GLY A 120 13.34 8.45 10.56
CA GLY A 120 13.18 9.81 10.04
C GLY A 120 13.55 9.99 8.57
N VAL A 121 13.92 8.93 7.87
CA VAL A 121 14.18 9.00 6.43
C VAL A 121 12.86 8.96 5.68
N THR A 122 12.51 10.07 5.04
CA THR A 122 11.27 10.18 4.27
C THR A 122 11.41 9.49 2.92
N GLY A 123 10.57 8.50 2.67
CA GLY A 123 10.50 7.81 1.38
C GLY A 123 9.86 8.68 0.29
N PRO A 124 10.01 8.30 -1.00
CA PRO A 124 9.54 9.10 -2.13
C PRO A 124 8.02 9.26 -2.18
N LEU A 125 7.26 8.28 -1.72
CA LEU A 125 5.80 8.36 -1.72
C LEU A 125 5.31 9.44 -0.75
N ILE A 126 5.83 9.47 0.48
CA ILE A 126 5.46 10.49 1.46
C ILE A 126 5.93 11.87 0.99
N ALA A 127 7.18 11.97 0.54
CA ALA A 127 7.72 13.24 0.05
C ALA A 127 6.86 13.83 -1.07
N HIS A 128 6.34 13.00 -1.94
CA HIS A 128 5.53 13.43 -3.07
C HIS A 128 4.06 13.70 -2.68
N PHE A 129 3.38 12.72 -2.07
CA PHE A 129 1.94 12.80 -1.81
C PHE A 129 1.57 13.60 -0.56
N ALA A 130 2.45 13.75 0.39
CA ALA A 130 2.27 14.66 1.52
C ALA A 130 2.89 16.06 1.28
N GLY A 131 3.55 16.25 0.15
CA GLY A 131 4.17 17.50 -0.26
C GLY A 131 3.38 18.22 -1.36
N ALA A 132 4.02 18.39 -2.53
CA ALA A 132 3.50 19.22 -3.62
C ALA A 132 2.13 18.79 -4.17
N GLU A 133 1.83 17.50 -4.22
CA GLU A 133 0.56 17.00 -4.75
C GLU A 133 -0.54 16.83 -3.70
N ALA A 134 -0.26 17.01 -2.42
CA ALA A 134 -1.22 16.71 -1.35
C ALA A 134 -2.58 17.40 -1.53
N GLY A 135 -2.57 18.64 -1.98
CA GLY A 135 -3.79 19.42 -2.17
C GLY A 135 -4.60 19.09 -3.44
N GLN A 136 -4.08 18.24 -4.30
CA GLN A 136 -4.70 17.91 -5.58
C GLN A 136 -5.14 16.44 -5.69
N LEU A 137 -4.96 15.66 -4.64
CA LEU A 137 -5.33 14.25 -4.63
C LEU A 137 -6.84 14.07 -4.56
N SER A 138 -7.31 12.95 -5.07
CA SER A 138 -8.73 12.57 -5.05
C SER A 138 -9.18 11.97 -3.71
N CYS A 139 -8.26 11.75 -2.77
CA CYS A 139 -8.55 11.22 -1.44
C CYS A 139 -7.51 11.71 -0.42
N PRO A 140 -7.83 11.64 0.87
CA PRO A 140 -6.86 11.94 1.93
C PRO A 140 -5.66 11.00 1.92
N VAL A 141 -4.54 11.49 2.43
CA VAL A 141 -3.35 10.66 2.71
C VAL A 141 -3.26 10.43 4.20
N MET A 142 -3.14 9.17 4.58
CA MET A 142 -2.96 8.76 5.96
C MET A 142 -1.53 8.28 6.14
N ILE A 143 -0.77 8.96 6.97
CA ILE A 143 0.63 8.61 7.25
C ILE A 143 0.69 7.93 8.60
N VAL A 144 1.13 6.67 8.61
CA VAL A 144 1.22 5.86 9.83
C VAL A 144 2.67 5.78 10.27
N PRO A 145 2.99 6.29 11.48
CA PRO A 145 4.36 6.19 11.99
C PRO A 145 4.80 4.72 12.18
N GLY A 146 5.93 4.37 11.61
CA GLY A 146 6.50 3.02 11.73
C GLY A 146 6.94 2.65 13.15
N SER A 147 7.03 3.65 14.04
CA SER A 147 7.36 3.46 15.46
C SER A 147 6.18 3.00 16.32
N LEU A 148 4.96 2.97 15.78
CA LEU A 148 3.79 2.57 16.56
C LEU A 148 3.89 1.11 17.00
N SER A 149 3.65 0.88 18.29
CA SER A 149 3.52 -0.47 18.83
C SER A 149 2.19 -1.12 18.41
N SER A 150 2.11 -2.43 18.54
CA SER A 150 0.86 -3.15 18.26
C SER A 150 -0.30 -2.64 19.12
N ASP A 151 -0.05 -2.35 20.40
CA ASP A 151 -1.06 -1.81 21.31
C ASP A 151 -1.52 -0.42 20.88
N ALA A 152 -0.60 0.44 20.44
CA ALA A 152 -0.95 1.76 19.92
C ALA A 152 -1.78 1.66 18.64
N ILE A 153 -1.41 0.78 17.73
CA ILE A 153 -2.18 0.53 16.50
C ILE A 153 -3.61 0.12 16.84
N ASP A 154 -3.77 -0.82 17.76
CA ASP A 154 -5.09 -1.33 18.14
C ASP A 154 -5.96 -0.24 18.79
N ARG A 155 -5.35 0.64 19.57
CA ARG A 155 -6.04 1.75 20.24
C ARG A 155 -6.42 2.88 19.28
N LEU A 156 -5.53 3.21 18.33
CA LEU A 156 -5.67 4.36 17.44
C LEU A 156 -6.46 4.07 16.16
N SER A 157 -6.49 2.82 15.74
CA SER A 157 -7.25 2.43 14.55
C SER A 157 -8.77 2.27 14.83
#